data_87c6f9cb8158e06287d987168d1c5a1a
#
_entry.id   87c6f9cb8158e06287d987168d1c5a1a
#
_cell.length_a   1.000
_cell.length_b   1.000
_cell.length_c   1.000
_cell.angle_alpha   90.00
_cell.angle_beta   90.00
_cell.angle_gamma   90.00
#
_symmetry.space_group_name_H-M   'P 1'
#
loop_
_entity.id
_entity.type
_entity.pdbx_description
1 polymer ?
#
loop_
_entity_poly.entity_id
_entity_poly.type
_entity_poly.pdbx_seq_one_letter_code
_entity_poly.pdbx_strand_id
1 'polypeptide(L)'
;MSYGSNTYTYNADGIRTSKTVNGVKHIYHLSGTQILSEEWTEGNVQHILIFVYDDLGQPIGMSHFEDGVKNGDYLFAKNVQGDITAVYDANGTCLVTYTYDAWGNTRVRYSNGGASTAARYNPFRYRGYYYDIETGFYYLNSRYYDSAVCRFINADLVDVLTATPRHLSNKNLFAYCDNNPVMRSDGGGKLWNIVIGAVVGGLAGGIVAGITSFINTGEVDWGSVVINAVVGAAGGAIAATGLGALAQAGLTAAASGAGNAVEQIYTNQGFDNFNLVDVAFSAAVGGGTSLLGTGLGKAIGHKIEGTGKALLNQGKDKLLIGYVRQSVGQSHSALIRQGTKLITQANVIINTFQGLSSVVGSGVGVFTSIGANHVKKNVFEW
;
A
#
# COMPACT_ATOMS: atom_id res chain seq x y z
N MET A 1 -14.68 -2.65 -19.61
CA MET A 1 -15.23 -3.94 -19.11
C MET A 1 -16.72 -3.95 -19.37
N SER A 2 -17.33 -5.11 -19.66
CA SER A 2 -18.78 -5.23 -19.85
C SER A 2 -19.30 -6.46 -19.09
N TYR A 3 -20.56 -6.37 -18.64
CA TYR A 3 -21.29 -7.48 -18.02
C TYR A 3 -22.75 -7.40 -18.46
N GLY A 4 -23.20 -8.38 -19.21
CA GLY A 4 -24.47 -8.28 -19.93
C GLY A 4 -24.46 -7.11 -20.91
N SER A 5 -25.48 -6.24 -20.86
CA SER A 5 -25.58 -5.01 -21.64
C SER A 5 -24.89 -3.79 -20.97
N ASN A 6 -24.36 -3.95 -19.74
CA ASN A 6 -23.74 -2.89 -19.00
C ASN A 6 -22.26 -2.73 -19.34
N THR A 7 -21.79 -1.49 -19.43
CA THR A 7 -20.38 -1.18 -19.71
C THR A 7 -19.80 -0.29 -18.62
N TYR A 8 -18.49 -0.47 -18.36
CA TYR A 8 -17.77 0.24 -17.30
C TYR A 8 -16.48 0.81 -17.85
N THR A 9 -16.13 2.05 -17.46
CA THR A 9 -14.83 2.66 -17.77
C THR A 9 -14.04 2.91 -16.49
N TYR A 10 -12.72 2.90 -16.62
CA TYR A 10 -11.79 3.00 -15.50
C TYR A 10 -10.69 4.01 -15.85
N ASN A 11 -10.11 4.64 -14.84
CA ASN A 11 -8.91 5.45 -14.98
C ASN A 11 -7.64 4.57 -15.05
N ALA A 12 -6.46 5.20 -15.14
CA ALA A 12 -5.18 4.50 -15.21
C ALA A 12 -4.85 3.67 -13.95
N ASP A 13 -5.44 4.03 -12.80
CA ASP A 13 -5.28 3.31 -11.53
C ASP A 13 -6.28 2.16 -11.37
N GLY A 14 -7.11 1.90 -12.39
CA GLY A 14 -8.14 0.86 -12.37
C GLY A 14 -9.39 1.22 -11.55
N ILE A 15 -9.57 2.51 -11.19
CA ILE A 15 -10.75 2.96 -10.46
C ILE A 15 -11.85 3.36 -11.46
N ARG A 16 -13.08 2.91 -11.21
CA ARG A 16 -14.22 3.13 -12.09
C ARG A 16 -14.58 4.61 -12.20
N THR A 17 -14.65 5.12 -13.42
CA THR A 17 -15.00 6.51 -13.73
C THR A 17 -16.39 6.66 -14.32
N SER A 18 -16.95 5.61 -14.91
CA SER A 18 -18.35 5.62 -15.36
C SER A 18 -18.93 4.21 -15.45
N LYS A 19 -20.26 4.14 -15.47
CA LYS A 19 -21.02 2.97 -15.93
C LYS A 19 -22.10 3.40 -16.92
N THR A 20 -22.46 2.50 -17.83
CA THR A 20 -23.64 2.69 -18.68
C THR A 20 -24.58 1.52 -18.45
N VAL A 21 -25.82 1.83 -18.05
CA VAL A 21 -26.86 0.86 -17.73
C VAL A 21 -28.09 1.19 -18.53
N ASN A 22 -28.60 0.24 -19.32
CA ASN A 22 -29.78 0.47 -20.19
C ASN A 22 -29.66 1.72 -21.08
N GLY A 23 -28.45 2.06 -21.54
CA GLY A 23 -28.16 3.25 -22.34
C GLY A 23 -27.99 4.54 -21.55
N VAL A 24 -28.24 4.56 -20.25
CA VAL A 24 -28.00 5.71 -19.37
C VAL A 24 -26.57 5.66 -18.84
N LYS A 25 -25.81 6.72 -19.09
CA LYS A 25 -24.44 6.83 -18.62
C LYS A 25 -24.39 7.54 -17.26
N HIS A 26 -23.82 6.85 -16.27
CA HIS A 26 -23.48 7.40 -14.96
C HIS A 26 -22.00 7.76 -14.91
N ILE A 27 -21.67 8.97 -14.48
CA ILE A 27 -20.29 9.46 -14.37
C ILE A 27 -19.96 9.63 -12.89
N TYR A 28 -18.77 9.20 -12.49
CA TYR A 28 -18.28 9.32 -11.12
C TYR A 28 -17.19 10.37 -11.01
N HIS A 29 -17.35 11.30 -10.06
CA HIS A 29 -16.31 12.24 -9.68
C HIS A 29 -15.58 11.70 -8.46
N LEU A 30 -14.27 11.58 -8.56
CA LEU A 30 -13.44 10.84 -7.62
C LEU A 30 -12.48 11.74 -6.86
N SER A 31 -12.21 11.39 -5.59
CA SER A 31 -11.02 11.83 -4.87
C SER A 31 -10.20 10.59 -4.49
N GLY A 32 -9.10 10.34 -5.20
CA GLY A 32 -8.38 9.08 -5.09
C GLY A 32 -9.26 7.90 -5.50
N THR A 33 -9.57 7.02 -4.55
CA THR A 33 -10.43 5.85 -4.77
C THR A 33 -11.89 6.08 -4.33
N GLN A 34 -12.18 7.24 -3.73
CA GLN A 34 -13.47 7.55 -3.14
C GLN A 34 -14.38 8.25 -4.18
N ILE A 35 -15.60 7.80 -4.31
CA ILE A 35 -16.62 8.41 -5.18
C ILE A 35 -17.24 9.59 -4.43
N LEU A 36 -16.95 10.82 -4.86
CA LEU A 36 -17.52 12.02 -4.23
C LEU A 36 -18.92 12.32 -4.74
N SER A 37 -19.16 12.08 -6.02
CA SER A 37 -20.47 12.27 -6.61
C SER A 37 -20.71 11.32 -7.79
N GLU A 38 -21.98 11.11 -8.09
CA GLU A 38 -22.46 10.37 -9.25
C GLU A 38 -23.47 11.22 -9.98
N GLU A 39 -23.32 11.37 -11.30
CA GLU A 39 -24.26 12.11 -12.14
C GLU A 39 -24.76 11.25 -13.30
N TRP A 40 -26.03 11.39 -13.65
CA TRP A 40 -26.64 10.79 -14.84
C TRP A 40 -27.82 11.62 -15.32
N THR A 41 -28.21 11.38 -16.57
CA THR A 41 -29.43 11.97 -17.13
C THR A 41 -30.38 10.85 -17.51
N GLU A 42 -31.55 10.86 -16.90
CA GLU A 42 -32.63 9.94 -17.21
C GLU A 42 -33.79 10.70 -17.87
N GLY A 43 -34.11 10.36 -19.12
CA GLY A 43 -34.98 11.16 -19.95
C GLY A 43 -34.38 12.55 -20.22
N ASN A 44 -35.01 13.60 -19.68
CA ASN A 44 -34.56 15.00 -19.78
C ASN A 44 -34.11 15.56 -18.42
N VAL A 45 -34.06 14.77 -17.36
CA VAL A 45 -33.73 15.21 -16.00
C VAL A 45 -32.30 14.81 -15.66
N GLN A 46 -31.47 15.78 -15.31
CA GLN A 46 -30.14 15.52 -14.78
C GLN A 46 -30.23 15.25 -13.27
N HIS A 47 -29.69 14.12 -12.85
CA HIS A 47 -29.57 13.74 -11.44
C HIS A 47 -28.11 13.83 -11.00
N ILE A 48 -27.89 14.38 -9.81
CA ILE A 48 -26.58 14.38 -9.17
C ILE A 48 -26.74 13.91 -7.72
N LEU A 49 -25.99 12.89 -7.33
CA LEU A 49 -25.79 12.49 -5.94
C LEU A 49 -24.44 12.99 -5.47
N ILE A 50 -24.40 13.71 -4.36
CA ILE A 50 -23.15 14.10 -3.68
C ILE A 50 -23.08 13.31 -2.38
N PHE A 51 -22.01 12.57 -2.19
CA PHE A 51 -21.82 11.70 -1.04
C PHE A 51 -21.03 12.41 0.06
N VAL A 52 -21.42 12.17 1.30
CA VAL A 52 -20.75 12.68 2.50
C VAL A 52 -20.14 11.54 3.26
N TYR A 53 -18.90 11.74 3.72
CA TYR A 53 -18.09 10.72 4.41
C TYR A 53 -17.63 11.25 5.77
N ASP A 54 -17.40 10.32 6.70
CA ASP A 54 -16.72 10.60 7.97
C ASP A 54 -15.19 10.65 7.80
N ASP A 55 -14.50 10.97 8.89
CA ASP A 55 -13.02 11.05 8.91
C ASP A 55 -12.32 9.72 8.61
N LEU A 56 -13.04 8.61 8.71
CA LEU A 56 -12.56 7.27 8.36
C LEU A 56 -12.85 6.88 6.90
N GLY A 57 -13.45 7.82 6.13
CA GLY A 57 -13.83 7.59 4.74
C GLY A 57 -15.06 6.69 4.56
N GLN A 58 -15.88 6.51 5.61
CA GLN A 58 -17.10 5.74 5.54
C GLN A 58 -18.28 6.64 5.15
N PRO A 59 -19.19 6.22 4.25
CA PRO A 59 -20.32 7.03 3.83
C PRO A 59 -21.30 7.25 4.99
N ILE A 60 -21.69 8.51 5.22
CA ILE A 60 -22.62 8.90 6.29
C ILE A 60 -23.90 9.54 5.76
N GLY A 61 -23.94 9.90 4.47
CA GLY A 61 -25.11 10.51 3.87
C GLY A 61 -24.91 10.85 2.41
N MET A 62 -25.96 11.37 1.80
CA MET A 62 -25.93 11.91 0.45
C MET A 62 -26.89 13.09 0.30
N SER A 63 -26.59 14.02 -0.62
CA SER A 63 -27.49 15.03 -1.14
C SER A 63 -27.88 14.70 -2.57
N HIS A 64 -29.15 14.90 -2.93
CA HIS A 64 -29.65 14.70 -4.27
C HIS A 64 -30.05 16.01 -4.91
N PHE A 65 -29.67 16.20 -6.17
CA PHE A 65 -30.03 17.34 -7.00
C PHE A 65 -30.67 16.84 -8.29
N GLU A 66 -31.71 17.57 -8.75
CA GLU A 66 -32.37 17.41 -10.05
C GLU A 66 -32.25 18.72 -10.81
N ASP A 67 -31.72 18.72 -12.03
CA ASP A 67 -31.48 19.89 -12.86
C ASP A 67 -30.82 21.07 -12.11
N GLY A 68 -29.87 20.74 -11.24
CA GLY A 68 -29.14 21.69 -10.41
C GLY A 68 -29.91 22.18 -9.17
N VAL A 69 -31.15 21.77 -8.96
CA VAL A 69 -31.94 22.11 -7.77
C VAL A 69 -31.83 21.02 -6.73
N LYS A 70 -31.54 21.40 -5.49
CA LYS A 70 -31.46 20.44 -4.38
C LYS A 70 -32.80 19.85 -4.06
N ASN A 71 -32.93 18.54 -4.18
CA ASN A 71 -34.16 17.78 -3.92
C ASN A 71 -34.24 17.26 -2.47
N GLY A 72 -33.09 16.91 -1.87
CA GLY A 72 -33.05 16.45 -0.48
C GLY A 72 -31.69 16.06 0.05
N ASP A 73 -31.60 15.98 1.38
CA ASP A 73 -30.50 15.42 2.13
C ASP A 73 -30.94 14.13 2.80
N TYR A 74 -30.05 13.14 2.77
CA TYR A 74 -30.30 11.82 3.32
C TYR A 74 -29.14 11.40 4.22
N LEU A 75 -29.46 10.93 5.42
CA LEU A 75 -28.50 10.45 6.41
C LEU A 75 -28.55 8.93 6.48
N PHE A 76 -27.39 8.32 6.66
CA PHE A 76 -27.24 6.86 6.76
C PHE A 76 -27.06 6.44 8.20
N ALA A 77 -27.90 5.53 8.69
CA ALA A 77 -27.61 4.78 9.90
C ALA A 77 -26.73 3.57 9.57
N LYS A 78 -25.75 3.32 10.43
CA LYS A 78 -24.81 2.20 10.30
C LYS A 78 -24.81 1.31 11.54
N ASN A 79 -24.53 0.03 11.37
CA ASN A 79 -24.20 -0.85 12.48
C ASN A 79 -22.70 -0.76 12.80
N VAL A 80 -22.24 -1.49 13.83
CA VAL A 80 -20.85 -1.53 14.28
C VAL A 80 -19.89 -2.04 13.18
N GLN A 81 -20.41 -2.81 12.23
CA GLN A 81 -19.63 -3.39 11.14
C GLN A 81 -19.53 -2.45 9.91
N GLY A 82 -20.20 -1.29 9.95
CA GLY A 82 -20.22 -0.33 8.85
C GLY A 82 -21.30 -0.60 7.78
N ASP A 83 -22.19 -1.59 8.00
CA ASP A 83 -23.32 -1.83 7.10
C ASP A 83 -24.32 -0.69 7.23
N ILE A 84 -24.79 -0.15 6.11
CA ILE A 84 -25.87 0.84 6.11
C ILE A 84 -27.17 0.11 6.43
N THR A 85 -27.79 0.44 7.56
CA THR A 85 -29.01 -0.24 8.04
C THR A 85 -30.28 0.54 7.73
N ALA A 86 -30.18 1.86 7.60
CA ALA A 86 -31.32 2.71 7.23
C ALA A 86 -30.88 4.01 6.55
N VAL A 87 -31.81 4.61 5.82
CA VAL A 87 -31.72 5.95 5.24
C VAL A 87 -32.85 6.81 5.80
N TYR A 88 -32.46 7.97 6.31
CA TYR A 88 -33.37 8.96 6.88
C TYR A 88 -33.36 10.23 6.04
N ASP A 89 -34.51 10.93 5.98
CA ASP A 89 -34.57 12.30 5.46
C ASP A 89 -34.03 13.32 6.49
N ALA A 90 -33.97 14.60 6.08
CA ALA A 90 -33.53 15.69 6.95
C ALA A 90 -34.44 15.92 8.18
N ASN A 91 -35.67 15.40 8.16
CA ASN A 91 -36.64 15.49 9.26
C ASN A 91 -36.52 14.31 10.25
N GLY A 92 -35.63 13.39 9.99
CA GLY A 92 -35.44 12.16 10.80
C GLY A 92 -36.46 11.06 10.47
N THR A 93 -37.18 11.15 9.32
CA THR A 93 -38.11 10.09 8.89
C THR A 93 -37.32 8.95 8.25
N CYS A 94 -37.51 7.73 8.73
CA CYS A 94 -36.90 6.55 8.12
C CYS A 94 -37.61 6.21 6.81
N LEU A 95 -36.89 6.26 5.70
CA LEU A 95 -37.37 6.03 4.35
C LEU A 95 -37.06 4.65 3.80
N VAL A 96 -35.89 4.13 4.13
CA VAL A 96 -35.40 2.83 3.67
C VAL A 96 -34.71 2.10 4.82
N THR A 97 -34.94 0.80 4.93
CA THR A 97 -34.20 -0.09 5.82
C THR A 97 -33.57 -1.23 5.05
N TYR A 98 -32.37 -1.61 5.46
CA TYR A 98 -31.61 -2.70 4.89
C TYR A 98 -31.31 -3.75 5.95
N THR A 99 -31.46 -5.02 5.60
CA THR A 99 -31.02 -6.15 6.41
C THR A 99 -30.13 -7.04 5.58
N TYR A 100 -29.13 -7.60 6.20
CA TYR A 100 -28.10 -8.40 5.53
C TYR A 100 -27.95 -9.76 6.18
N ASP A 101 -27.61 -10.76 5.39
CA ASP A 101 -26.97 -11.95 5.96
C ASP A 101 -25.47 -11.71 6.17
N ALA A 102 -24.76 -12.71 6.69
CA ALA A 102 -23.32 -12.63 6.95
C ALA A 102 -22.48 -12.32 5.68
N TRP A 103 -22.98 -12.62 4.50
CA TRP A 103 -22.31 -12.46 3.22
C TRP A 103 -22.71 -11.19 2.45
N GLY A 104 -23.64 -10.40 3.04
CA GLY A 104 -24.06 -9.14 2.43
C GLY A 104 -25.22 -9.26 1.45
N ASN A 105 -25.93 -10.41 1.39
CA ASN A 105 -27.18 -10.48 0.67
C ASN A 105 -28.16 -9.52 1.31
N THR A 106 -28.62 -8.53 0.52
CA THR A 106 -29.39 -7.41 1.03
C THR A 106 -30.89 -7.61 0.81
N ARG A 107 -31.68 -7.38 1.87
CA ARG A 107 -33.12 -7.18 1.75
C ARG A 107 -33.43 -5.72 2.00
N VAL A 108 -34.18 -5.10 1.09
CA VAL A 108 -34.54 -3.68 1.12
C VAL A 108 -36.02 -3.55 1.46
N ARG A 109 -36.36 -2.67 2.38
CA ARG A 109 -37.73 -2.32 2.73
C ARG A 109 -37.88 -0.80 2.71
N TYR A 110 -38.78 -0.32 1.87
CA TYR A 110 -39.17 1.08 1.83
C TYR A 110 -40.34 1.35 2.78
N SER A 111 -40.32 2.50 3.45
CA SER A 111 -41.35 2.96 4.35
C SER A 111 -41.64 4.46 4.11
N ASN A 112 -42.79 4.94 4.56
CA ASN A 112 -43.15 6.36 4.50
C ASN A 112 -42.93 7.01 3.12
N GLY A 113 -43.26 6.30 2.04
CA GLY A 113 -43.06 6.80 0.68
C GLY A 113 -41.60 6.78 0.19
N GLY A 114 -40.68 6.16 0.92
CA GLY A 114 -39.25 6.11 0.59
C GLY A 114 -38.92 5.61 -0.83
N ALA A 115 -39.78 4.76 -1.41
CA ALA A 115 -39.61 4.30 -2.79
C ALA A 115 -39.78 5.41 -3.85
N SER A 116 -40.51 6.46 -3.54
CA SER A 116 -40.72 7.63 -4.41
C SER A 116 -39.72 8.76 -4.16
N THR A 117 -38.82 8.63 -3.17
CA THR A 117 -37.78 9.60 -2.87
C THR A 117 -36.42 9.19 -3.45
N ALA A 118 -35.49 10.14 -3.48
CA ALA A 118 -34.12 9.86 -3.89
C ALA A 118 -33.38 8.88 -2.96
N ALA A 119 -33.93 8.55 -1.79
CA ALA A 119 -33.40 7.50 -0.91
C ALA A 119 -33.26 6.13 -1.62
N ARG A 120 -34.09 5.90 -2.67
CA ARG A 120 -33.98 4.70 -3.53
C ARG A 120 -32.69 4.61 -4.31
N TYR A 121 -32.03 5.74 -4.57
CA TYR A 121 -30.80 5.81 -5.33
C TYR A 121 -29.56 5.54 -4.47
N ASN A 122 -29.71 5.39 -3.12
CA ASN A 122 -28.57 5.09 -2.27
C ASN A 122 -27.81 3.84 -2.75
N PRO A 123 -26.54 3.98 -3.21
CA PRO A 123 -25.76 2.84 -3.66
C PRO A 123 -25.02 2.15 -2.51
N PHE A 124 -24.85 2.82 -1.36
CA PHE A 124 -24.08 2.25 -0.26
C PHE A 124 -24.92 1.30 0.59
N ARG A 125 -24.39 0.09 0.83
CA ARG A 125 -25.11 -0.95 1.58
C ARG A 125 -24.18 -1.70 2.54
N TYR A 126 -23.97 -3.00 2.32
CA TYR A 126 -23.14 -3.88 3.14
C TYR A 126 -21.72 -3.34 3.27
N ARG A 127 -21.20 -3.17 4.49
CA ARG A 127 -19.87 -2.62 4.81
C ARG A 127 -19.62 -1.22 4.21
N GLY A 128 -20.66 -0.50 3.83
CA GLY A 128 -20.53 0.77 3.11
C GLY A 128 -20.04 0.63 1.67
N TYR A 129 -20.06 -0.58 1.09
CA TYR A 129 -19.66 -0.78 -0.31
C TYR A 129 -20.68 -0.24 -1.27
N TYR A 130 -20.21 0.17 -2.44
CA TYR A 130 -21.07 0.60 -3.53
C TYR A 130 -21.75 -0.61 -4.19
N TYR A 131 -23.06 -0.66 -4.17
CA TYR A 131 -23.88 -1.74 -4.73
C TYR A 131 -24.42 -1.36 -6.10
N ASP A 132 -24.09 -2.12 -7.12
CA ASP A 132 -24.63 -1.99 -8.47
C ASP A 132 -25.95 -2.77 -8.54
N ILE A 133 -27.09 -2.05 -8.51
CA ILE A 133 -28.43 -2.66 -8.49
C ILE A 133 -28.67 -3.53 -9.72
N GLU A 134 -28.16 -3.11 -10.86
CA GLU A 134 -28.29 -3.76 -12.16
C GLU A 134 -27.61 -5.12 -12.27
N THR A 135 -26.54 -5.33 -11.49
CA THR A 135 -25.78 -6.60 -11.51
C THR A 135 -25.93 -7.41 -10.23
N GLY A 136 -26.32 -6.75 -9.13
CA GLY A 136 -26.32 -7.36 -7.80
C GLY A 136 -24.93 -7.44 -7.17
N PHE A 137 -23.92 -6.81 -7.76
CA PHE A 137 -22.54 -6.86 -7.28
C PHE A 137 -22.19 -5.66 -6.41
N TYR A 138 -21.31 -5.87 -5.45
CA TYR A 138 -20.64 -4.80 -4.73
C TYR A 138 -19.35 -4.42 -5.43
N TYR A 139 -19.17 -3.13 -5.69
CA TYR A 139 -17.94 -2.57 -6.22
C TYR A 139 -17.02 -2.15 -5.06
N LEU A 140 -15.86 -2.80 -4.94
CA LEU A 140 -14.85 -2.56 -3.92
C LEU A 140 -13.58 -1.96 -4.54
N ASN A 141 -13.72 -0.92 -5.38
CA ASN A 141 -12.64 -0.24 -6.10
C ASN A 141 -11.83 -1.15 -7.02
N SER A 142 -11.08 -2.11 -6.47
CA SER A 142 -10.24 -3.02 -7.27
C SER A 142 -10.93 -4.29 -7.73
N ARG A 143 -12.03 -4.68 -7.09
CA ARG A 143 -12.75 -5.92 -7.34
C ARG A 143 -14.25 -5.76 -7.26
N TYR A 144 -14.95 -6.71 -7.88
CA TYR A 144 -16.39 -6.86 -7.72
C TYR A 144 -16.70 -8.09 -6.87
N TYR A 145 -17.56 -7.92 -5.88
CA TYR A 145 -17.99 -8.97 -4.98
C TYR A 145 -19.44 -9.36 -5.26
N ASP A 146 -19.68 -10.64 -5.48
CA ASP A 146 -21.00 -11.22 -5.62
C ASP A 146 -21.39 -11.91 -4.30
N SER A 147 -22.35 -11.33 -3.59
CA SER A 147 -22.83 -11.85 -2.32
C SER A 147 -23.66 -13.14 -2.49
N ALA A 148 -24.27 -13.36 -3.66
CA ALA A 148 -25.06 -14.55 -3.91
C ALA A 148 -24.20 -15.82 -3.99
N VAL A 149 -22.97 -15.69 -4.52
CA VAL A 149 -22.00 -16.79 -4.58
C VAL A 149 -20.88 -16.67 -3.54
N CYS A 150 -20.95 -15.63 -2.67
CA CYS A 150 -20.02 -15.39 -1.56
C CYS A 150 -18.55 -15.22 -2.01
N ARG A 151 -18.31 -14.65 -3.20
CA ARG A 151 -16.98 -14.55 -3.82
C ARG A 151 -16.78 -13.27 -4.62
N PHE A 152 -15.51 -12.90 -4.78
CA PHE A 152 -15.13 -11.96 -5.82
C PHE A 152 -15.29 -12.60 -7.21
N ILE A 153 -15.74 -11.81 -8.19
CA ILE A 153 -15.88 -12.26 -9.59
C ILE A 153 -14.56 -12.14 -10.38
N ASN A 154 -13.62 -11.36 -9.88
CA ASN A 154 -12.28 -11.22 -10.41
C ASN A 154 -11.23 -11.61 -9.37
N ALA A 155 -10.14 -12.21 -9.83
CA ALA A 155 -9.06 -12.67 -8.98
C ALA A 155 -8.37 -11.50 -8.28
N ASP A 156 -7.81 -11.74 -7.09
CA ASP A 156 -6.88 -10.82 -6.42
C ASP A 156 -5.56 -10.73 -7.17
N LEU A 157 -4.72 -9.76 -6.81
CA LEU A 157 -3.39 -9.61 -7.38
C LEU A 157 -2.55 -10.88 -7.11
N VAL A 158 -1.79 -11.31 -8.13
CA VAL A 158 -0.91 -12.49 -8.04
C VAL A 158 0.15 -12.33 -6.94
N ASP A 159 0.47 -11.10 -6.56
CA ASP A 159 1.40 -10.79 -5.48
C ASP A 159 1.00 -11.37 -4.12
N VAL A 160 -0.30 -11.62 -3.90
CA VAL A 160 -0.81 -12.34 -2.72
C VAL A 160 -0.24 -13.77 -2.63
N LEU A 161 -0.02 -14.42 -3.77
CA LEU A 161 0.57 -15.76 -3.83
C LEU A 161 2.07 -15.72 -3.50
N THR A 162 2.77 -14.68 -3.93
CA THR A 162 4.21 -14.53 -3.68
C THR A 162 4.51 -14.17 -2.23
N ALA A 163 3.60 -13.44 -1.57
CA ALA A 163 3.72 -13.07 -0.16
C ALA A 163 3.59 -14.27 0.81
N THR A 164 2.98 -15.38 0.39
CA THR A 164 2.77 -16.57 1.23
C THR A 164 3.10 -17.88 0.50
N PRO A 165 4.35 -18.07 0.03
CA PRO A 165 4.71 -19.18 -0.86
C PRO A 165 4.51 -20.58 -0.25
N ARG A 166 4.50 -20.71 1.09
CA ARG A 166 4.26 -21.99 1.78
C ARG A 166 2.80 -22.44 1.83
N HIS A 167 1.86 -21.56 1.44
CA HIS A 167 0.41 -21.81 1.52
C HIS A 167 -0.30 -21.59 0.19
N LEU A 168 0.39 -21.69 -0.93
CA LEU A 168 -0.17 -21.48 -2.28
C LEU A 168 -1.40 -22.33 -2.56
N SER A 169 -1.42 -23.58 -2.08
CA SER A 169 -2.54 -24.50 -2.25
C SER A 169 -3.79 -24.11 -1.45
N ASN A 170 -3.64 -23.25 -0.42
CA ASN A 170 -4.71 -22.86 0.48
C ASN A 170 -5.25 -21.45 0.22
N LYS A 171 -4.64 -20.69 -0.72
CA LYS A 171 -5.08 -19.34 -1.07
C LYS A 171 -6.04 -19.37 -2.26
N ASN A 172 -7.29 -19.01 -1.99
CA ASN A 172 -8.29 -18.77 -3.01
C ASN A 172 -8.35 -17.28 -3.35
N LEU A 173 -7.86 -16.88 -4.53
CA LEU A 173 -7.82 -15.48 -5.00
C LEU A 173 -9.21 -14.85 -5.17
N PHE A 174 -10.27 -15.65 -5.15
CA PHE A 174 -11.65 -15.19 -5.23
C PHE A 174 -12.35 -15.16 -3.88
N ALA A 175 -11.70 -15.61 -2.79
CA ALA A 175 -12.31 -15.65 -1.47
C ALA A 175 -12.56 -14.23 -0.93
N TYR A 176 -13.77 -13.96 -0.46
CA TYR A 176 -14.08 -12.78 0.30
C TYR A 176 -13.76 -13.03 1.78
N CYS A 177 -12.92 -12.16 2.37
CA CYS A 177 -12.52 -12.21 3.78
C CYS A 177 -11.99 -13.58 4.26
N ASP A 178 -11.29 -14.36 3.40
CA ASP A 178 -10.86 -15.74 3.68
C ASP A 178 -12.03 -16.66 4.14
N ASN A 179 -13.20 -16.47 3.57
CA ASN A 179 -14.46 -17.15 3.95
C ASN A 179 -14.92 -16.88 5.40
N ASN A 180 -14.52 -15.78 6.01
CA ASN A 180 -14.96 -15.38 7.36
C ASN A 180 -15.43 -13.91 7.39
N PRO A 181 -16.56 -13.58 6.74
CA PRO A 181 -17.05 -12.21 6.65
C PRO A 181 -17.62 -11.66 7.95
N VAL A 182 -17.88 -12.52 8.95
CA VAL A 182 -18.37 -12.09 10.26
C VAL A 182 -17.27 -11.39 11.07
N MET A 183 -16.06 -11.94 11.03
CA MET A 183 -14.92 -11.44 11.80
C MET A 183 -14.02 -10.48 11.00
N ARG A 184 -14.24 -10.36 9.70
CA ARG A 184 -13.36 -9.66 8.76
C ARG A 184 -14.15 -8.79 7.80
N SER A 185 -13.53 -7.70 7.34
CA SER A 185 -14.05 -6.84 6.27
C SER A 185 -12.95 -6.51 5.29
N ASP A 186 -13.30 -6.20 4.06
CA ASP A 186 -12.35 -5.79 3.01
C ASP A 186 -12.72 -4.40 2.49
N GLY A 187 -12.25 -3.34 3.15
CA GLY A 187 -12.65 -1.96 2.92
C GLY A 187 -12.33 -1.38 1.54
N GLY A 188 -11.64 -2.10 0.67
CA GLY A 188 -11.27 -1.60 -0.66
C GLY A 188 -10.89 -2.68 -1.66
N GLY A 189 -11.22 -3.93 -1.37
CA GLY A 189 -10.79 -5.07 -2.17
C GLY A 189 -9.29 -5.38 -2.06
N LYS A 190 -8.57 -4.71 -1.13
CA LYS A 190 -7.11 -4.81 -0.94
C LYS A 190 -6.67 -4.88 0.52
N LEU A 191 -7.57 -4.89 1.49
CA LEU A 191 -7.21 -4.83 2.93
C LEU A 191 -6.27 -5.95 3.36
N TRP A 192 -6.45 -7.16 2.82
CA TRP A 192 -5.56 -8.28 3.10
C TRP A 192 -4.16 -8.06 2.55
N ASN A 193 -4.01 -7.40 1.42
CA ASN A 193 -2.69 -7.06 0.89
C ASN A 193 -1.94 -6.13 1.85
N ILE A 194 -2.64 -5.16 2.46
CA ILE A 194 -2.06 -4.25 3.46
C ILE A 194 -1.66 -5.01 4.72
N VAL A 195 -2.52 -5.88 5.23
CA VAL A 195 -2.22 -6.71 6.42
C VAL A 195 -1.09 -7.69 6.13
N ILE A 196 -1.12 -8.38 4.99
CA ILE A 196 -0.05 -9.28 4.56
C ILE A 196 1.25 -8.49 4.39
N GLY A 197 1.21 -7.33 3.72
CA GLY A 197 2.37 -6.46 3.56
C GLY A 197 2.96 -6.04 4.92
N ALA A 198 2.11 -5.65 5.87
CA ALA A 198 2.55 -5.31 7.22
C ALA A 198 3.20 -6.48 7.96
N VAL A 199 2.59 -7.67 7.92
CA VAL A 199 3.12 -8.88 8.57
C VAL A 199 4.46 -9.29 7.94
N VAL A 200 4.53 -9.37 6.62
CA VAL A 200 5.77 -9.74 5.91
C VAL A 200 6.86 -8.70 6.15
N GLY A 201 6.53 -7.41 6.05
CA GLY A 201 7.49 -6.34 6.31
C GLY A 201 7.98 -6.33 7.76
N GLY A 202 7.09 -6.54 8.72
CA GLY A 202 7.43 -6.62 10.15
C GLY A 202 8.34 -7.79 10.48
N LEU A 203 8.03 -8.98 9.97
CA LEU A 203 8.87 -10.16 10.13
C LEU A 203 10.25 -9.95 9.51
N ALA A 204 10.31 -9.43 8.29
CA ALA A 204 11.58 -9.15 7.62
C ALA A 204 12.42 -8.12 8.40
N GLY A 205 11.83 -7.00 8.81
CA GLY A 205 12.54 -5.96 9.59
C GLY A 205 13.07 -6.50 10.91
N GLY A 206 12.25 -7.22 11.67
CA GLY A 206 12.65 -7.81 12.96
C GLY A 206 13.75 -8.87 12.81
N ILE A 207 13.64 -9.79 11.85
CA ILE A 207 14.65 -10.83 11.60
C ILE A 207 15.99 -10.22 11.23
N VAL A 208 15.99 -9.24 10.31
CA VAL A 208 17.24 -8.57 9.89
C VAL A 208 17.87 -7.84 11.05
N ALA A 209 17.10 -7.12 11.88
CA ALA A 209 17.61 -6.45 13.08
C ALA A 209 18.22 -7.44 14.09
N GLY A 210 17.54 -8.56 14.35
CA GLY A 210 18.06 -9.60 15.24
C GLY A 210 19.36 -10.22 14.75
N ILE A 211 19.46 -10.55 13.46
CA ILE A 211 20.70 -11.07 12.86
C ILE A 211 21.82 -10.03 12.93
N THR A 212 21.52 -8.76 12.62
CA THR A 212 22.52 -7.69 12.60
C THR A 212 23.06 -7.42 14.01
N SER A 213 22.18 -7.33 15.02
CA SER A 213 22.62 -7.14 16.41
C SER A 213 23.47 -8.32 16.89
N PHE A 214 23.07 -9.56 16.59
CA PHE A 214 23.85 -10.75 16.94
C PHE A 214 25.24 -10.78 16.29
N ILE A 215 25.35 -10.43 15.01
CA ILE A 215 26.63 -10.36 14.30
C ILE A 215 27.55 -9.30 14.90
N ASN A 216 26.98 -8.13 15.30
CA ASN A 216 27.76 -6.99 15.79
C ASN A 216 28.18 -7.12 17.25
N THR A 217 27.34 -7.69 18.11
CA THR A 217 27.53 -7.69 19.56
C THR A 217 27.61 -9.09 20.19
N GLY A 218 27.26 -10.15 19.43
CA GLY A 218 27.13 -11.51 19.93
C GLY A 218 25.80 -11.78 20.66
N GLU A 219 24.97 -10.76 20.82
CA GLU A 219 23.67 -10.86 21.49
C GLU A 219 22.54 -10.25 20.64
N VAL A 220 21.30 -10.72 20.85
CA VAL A 220 20.13 -10.15 20.15
C VAL A 220 19.61 -8.96 20.94
N ASP A 221 19.68 -7.77 20.35
CA ASP A 221 19.01 -6.57 20.89
C ASP A 221 17.54 -6.58 20.53
N TRP A 222 16.71 -7.04 21.48
CA TRP A 222 15.26 -7.15 21.31
C TRP A 222 14.56 -5.81 21.10
N GLY A 223 15.11 -4.71 21.63
CA GLY A 223 14.58 -3.37 21.41
C GLY A 223 14.70 -2.96 19.95
N SER A 224 15.88 -3.09 19.38
CA SER A 224 16.12 -2.88 17.94
C SER A 224 15.26 -3.82 17.06
N VAL A 225 15.11 -5.08 17.47
CA VAL A 225 14.22 -6.04 16.78
C VAL A 225 12.78 -5.54 16.72
N VAL A 226 12.22 -5.07 17.84
CA VAL A 226 10.84 -4.56 17.90
C VAL A 226 10.69 -3.27 17.08
N ILE A 227 11.60 -2.31 17.21
CA ILE A 227 11.57 -1.05 16.46
C ILE A 227 11.57 -1.34 14.96
N ASN A 228 12.50 -2.18 14.49
CA ASN A 228 12.61 -2.48 13.07
C ASN A 228 11.47 -3.37 12.55
N ALA A 229 10.86 -4.20 13.39
CA ALA A 229 9.64 -4.91 13.05
C ALA A 229 8.46 -3.95 12.82
N VAL A 230 8.30 -2.91 13.66
CA VAL A 230 7.25 -1.89 13.49
C VAL A 230 7.50 -1.06 12.23
N VAL A 231 8.74 -0.61 11.99
CA VAL A 231 9.11 0.13 10.78
C VAL A 231 8.89 -0.73 9.52
N GLY A 232 9.29 -1.98 9.57
CA GLY A 232 9.07 -2.96 8.53
C GLY A 232 7.59 -3.19 8.23
N ALA A 233 6.77 -3.31 9.27
CA ALA A 233 5.32 -3.46 9.14
C ALA A 233 4.68 -2.23 8.47
N ALA A 234 5.07 -1.02 8.89
CA ALA A 234 4.59 0.22 8.30
C ALA A 234 4.95 0.31 6.80
N GLY A 235 6.18 0.02 6.44
CA GLY A 235 6.62 0.04 5.05
C GLY A 235 5.96 -1.03 4.19
N GLY A 236 5.81 -2.24 4.69
CA GLY A 236 5.09 -3.30 4.00
C GLY A 236 3.61 -2.98 3.79
N ALA A 237 2.95 -2.37 4.80
CA ALA A 237 1.60 -1.86 4.66
C ALA A 237 1.50 -0.78 3.57
N ILE A 238 2.40 0.21 3.58
CA ILE A 238 2.46 1.29 2.58
C ILE A 238 2.66 0.71 1.17
N ALA A 239 3.58 -0.25 1.00
CA ALA A 239 3.82 -0.91 -0.29
C ALA A 239 2.56 -1.60 -0.83
N ALA A 240 1.75 -2.17 0.04
CA ALA A 240 0.54 -2.90 -0.31
C ALA A 240 -0.69 -2.00 -0.56
N THR A 241 -0.64 -0.68 -0.28
CA THR A 241 -1.78 0.23 -0.49
C THR A 241 -2.14 0.46 -1.95
N GLY A 242 -1.21 0.19 -2.89
CA GLY A 242 -1.39 0.51 -4.31
C GLY A 242 -1.37 2.00 -4.63
N LEU A 243 -0.85 2.83 -3.73
CA LEU A 243 -0.58 4.25 -4.00
C LEU A 243 0.44 4.38 -5.14
N GLY A 244 0.39 5.48 -5.87
CA GLY A 244 1.39 5.75 -6.92
C GLY A 244 2.82 5.75 -6.36
N ALA A 245 3.80 5.35 -7.20
CA ALA A 245 5.19 5.11 -6.79
C ALA A 245 5.83 6.27 -6.00
N LEU A 246 5.55 7.52 -6.37
CA LEU A 246 6.08 8.69 -5.67
C LEU A 246 5.48 8.87 -4.28
N ALA A 247 4.17 8.61 -4.12
CA ALA A 247 3.51 8.69 -2.82
C ALA A 247 4.01 7.58 -1.89
N GLN A 248 4.15 6.35 -2.39
CA GLN A 248 4.77 5.25 -1.65
C GLN A 248 6.20 5.59 -1.23
N ALA A 249 7.01 6.15 -2.14
CA ALA A 249 8.38 6.56 -1.84
C ALA A 249 8.44 7.61 -0.72
N GLY A 250 7.57 8.63 -0.76
CA GLY A 250 7.48 9.65 0.27
C GLY A 250 7.10 9.09 1.65
N LEU A 251 6.07 8.24 1.70
CA LEU A 251 5.64 7.61 2.95
C LEU A 251 6.67 6.63 3.50
N THR A 252 7.32 5.83 2.63
CA THR A 252 8.37 4.89 3.04
C THR A 252 9.61 5.64 3.54
N ALA A 253 9.96 6.77 2.91
CA ALA A 253 11.01 7.66 3.38
C ALA A 253 10.71 8.18 4.80
N ALA A 254 9.49 8.68 5.02
CA ALA A 254 9.08 9.16 6.34
C ALA A 254 9.11 8.06 7.40
N ALA A 255 8.59 6.86 7.09
CA ALA A 255 8.61 5.72 8.01
C ALA A 255 10.04 5.28 8.36
N SER A 256 10.94 5.23 7.39
CA SER A 256 12.34 4.83 7.59
C SER A 256 13.12 5.88 8.39
N GLY A 257 12.91 7.18 8.11
CA GLY A 257 13.51 8.26 8.88
C GLY A 257 13.04 8.27 10.33
N ALA A 258 11.72 8.13 10.54
CA ALA A 258 11.16 8.05 11.90
C ALA A 258 11.68 6.82 12.65
N GLY A 259 11.78 5.66 11.99
CA GLY A 259 12.33 4.44 12.57
C GLY A 259 13.77 4.62 13.03
N ASN A 260 14.62 5.22 12.19
CA ASN A 260 16.01 5.53 12.56
C ASN A 260 16.10 6.50 13.72
N ALA A 261 15.25 7.54 13.77
CA ALA A 261 15.21 8.47 14.88
C ALA A 261 14.84 7.77 16.21
N VAL A 262 13.83 6.90 16.18
CA VAL A 262 13.43 6.11 17.36
C VAL A 262 14.56 5.17 17.80
N GLU A 263 15.22 4.50 16.85
CA GLU A 263 16.33 3.60 17.13
C GLU A 263 17.52 4.35 17.76
N GLN A 264 17.85 5.56 17.27
CA GLN A 264 18.90 6.39 17.89
C GLN A 264 18.53 6.79 19.32
N ILE A 265 17.30 7.24 19.58
CA ILE A 265 16.81 7.61 20.91
C ILE A 265 16.87 6.39 21.85
N TYR A 266 16.47 5.23 21.38
CA TYR A 266 16.54 3.98 22.14
C TYR A 266 17.99 3.60 22.48
N THR A 267 18.87 3.56 21.47
CA THR A 267 20.27 3.14 21.63
C THR A 267 21.06 4.10 22.52
N ASN A 268 20.83 5.41 22.38
CA ASN A 268 21.52 6.45 23.16
C ASN A 268 20.86 6.71 24.52
N GLN A 269 19.75 6.03 24.84
CA GLN A 269 18.92 6.25 26.04
C GLN A 269 18.46 7.73 26.20
N GLY A 270 18.27 8.43 25.08
CA GLY A 270 17.86 9.82 25.03
C GLY A 270 18.23 10.51 23.73
N PHE A 271 18.27 11.83 23.75
CA PHE A 271 18.62 12.65 22.59
C PHE A 271 20.12 12.97 22.49
N ASP A 272 20.93 12.48 23.43
CA ASP A 272 22.38 12.67 23.39
C ASP A 272 22.96 11.92 22.18
N ASN A 273 23.84 12.58 21.43
CA ASN A 273 24.40 12.05 20.17
C ASN A 273 23.38 11.77 19.05
N PHE A 274 22.21 12.42 19.10
CA PHE A 274 21.22 12.31 18.02
C PHE A 274 21.77 12.90 16.71
N ASN A 275 21.78 12.08 15.65
CA ASN A 275 22.33 12.46 14.36
C ASN A 275 21.22 12.59 13.30
N LEU A 276 20.85 13.83 12.99
CA LEU A 276 19.84 14.13 11.99
C LEU A 276 20.26 13.69 10.56
N VAL A 277 21.56 13.63 10.28
CA VAL A 277 22.08 13.19 8.97
C VAL A 277 21.76 11.72 8.77
N ASP A 278 21.83 10.88 9.82
CA ASP A 278 21.48 9.47 9.76
C ASP A 278 19.99 9.27 9.53
N VAL A 279 19.15 10.10 10.15
CA VAL A 279 17.71 10.12 9.91
C VAL A 279 17.40 10.47 8.46
N ALA A 280 18.03 11.52 7.93
CA ALA A 280 17.85 11.94 6.55
C ALA A 280 18.37 10.88 5.55
N PHE A 281 19.50 10.25 5.86
CA PHE A 281 20.04 9.17 5.04
C PHE A 281 19.11 7.95 5.03
N SER A 282 18.61 7.51 6.18
CA SER A 282 17.64 6.41 6.27
C SER A 282 16.36 6.71 5.52
N ALA A 283 15.86 7.95 5.60
CA ALA A 283 14.71 8.40 4.83
C ALA A 283 14.97 8.34 3.31
N ALA A 284 16.13 8.82 2.86
CA ALA A 284 16.50 8.78 1.44
C ALA A 284 16.63 7.35 0.92
N VAL A 285 17.23 6.44 1.69
CA VAL A 285 17.33 5.01 1.34
C VAL A 285 15.95 4.36 1.31
N GLY A 286 15.09 4.63 2.30
CA GLY A 286 13.75 4.10 2.36
C GLY A 286 12.89 4.52 1.18
N GLY A 287 12.87 5.80 0.86
CA GLY A 287 12.18 6.32 -0.32
C GLY A 287 12.75 5.79 -1.63
N GLY A 288 14.08 5.72 -1.74
CA GLY A 288 14.76 5.22 -2.94
C GLY A 288 14.48 3.74 -3.20
N THR A 289 14.48 2.90 -2.16
CA THR A 289 14.19 1.47 -2.30
C THR A 289 12.76 1.18 -2.72
N SER A 290 11.79 1.97 -2.28
CA SER A 290 10.40 1.82 -2.71
C SER A 290 10.18 2.10 -4.20
N LEU A 291 11.09 2.85 -4.83
CA LEU A 291 11.06 3.14 -6.27
C LEU A 291 11.71 2.05 -7.12
N LEU A 292 12.49 1.11 -6.55
CA LEU A 292 13.27 0.13 -7.32
C LEU A 292 12.41 -0.79 -8.21
N GLY A 293 11.16 -1.05 -7.85
CA GLY A 293 10.20 -1.80 -8.68
C GLY A 293 9.64 -1.03 -9.88
N THR A 294 9.85 0.29 -9.94
CA THR A 294 9.36 1.17 -10.99
C THR A 294 10.40 1.39 -12.09
N GLY A 295 9.99 1.96 -13.23
CA GLY A 295 10.92 2.35 -14.29
C GLY A 295 12.01 3.32 -13.81
N LEU A 296 11.67 4.23 -12.88
CA LEU A 296 12.61 5.17 -12.27
C LEU A 296 13.61 4.44 -11.36
N GLY A 297 13.15 3.46 -10.58
CA GLY A 297 13.99 2.65 -9.71
C GLY A 297 14.99 1.80 -10.49
N LYS A 298 14.59 1.25 -11.64
CA LYS A 298 15.52 0.54 -12.55
C LYS A 298 16.64 1.44 -13.04
N ALA A 299 16.34 2.70 -13.42
CA ALA A 299 17.36 3.67 -13.84
C ALA A 299 18.33 4.03 -12.71
N ILE A 300 17.82 4.24 -11.48
CA ILE A 300 18.64 4.49 -10.28
C ILE A 300 19.49 3.25 -9.96
N GLY A 301 18.91 2.06 -10.06
CA GLY A 301 19.58 0.79 -9.82
C GLY A 301 20.78 0.57 -10.74
N HIS A 302 20.61 0.78 -12.05
CA HIS A 302 21.72 0.70 -13.01
C HIS A 302 22.85 1.69 -12.70
N LYS A 303 22.50 2.89 -12.20
CA LYS A 303 23.51 3.89 -11.83
C LYS A 303 24.30 3.47 -10.58
N ILE A 304 23.62 2.91 -9.57
CA ILE A 304 24.27 2.39 -8.35
C ILE A 304 25.18 1.20 -8.67
N GLU A 305 24.69 0.25 -9.47
CA GLU A 305 25.48 -0.89 -9.91
C GLU A 305 26.69 -0.46 -10.74
N GLY A 306 26.53 0.52 -11.64
CA GLY A 306 27.60 1.11 -12.41
C GLY A 306 28.67 1.75 -11.52
N THR A 307 28.28 2.48 -10.49
CA THR A 307 29.21 3.08 -9.51
C THR A 307 29.98 1.98 -8.74
N GLY A 308 29.29 0.93 -8.29
CA GLY A 308 29.95 -0.20 -7.62
C GLY A 308 30.99 -0.88 -8.51
N LYS A 309 30.66 -1.14 -9.77
CA LYS A 309 31.59 -1.73 -10.76
C LYS A 309 32.79 -0.82 -11.04
N ALA A 310 32.59 0.51 -11.13
CA ALA A 310 33.66 1.47 -11.30
C ALA A 310 34.63 1.49 -10.12
N LEU A 311 34.11 1.49 -8.88
CA LEU A 311 34.94 1.39 -7.67
C LEU A 311 35.71 0.07 -7.58
N LEU A 312 35.09 -1.04 -7.98
CA LEU A 312 35.73 -2.35 -8.04
C LEU A 312 36.93 -2.36 -8.99
N ASN A 313 36.76 -1.79 -10.18
CA ASN A 313 37.85 -1.69 -11.17
C ASN A 313 38.98 -0.80 -10.65
N GLN A 314 38.67 0.38 -10.12
CA GLN A 314 39.68 1.25 -9.50
C GLN A 314 40.45 0.56 -8.35
N GLY A 315 39.73 -0.22 -7.53
CA GLY A 315 40.35 -1.00 -6.46
C GLY A 315 41.31 -2.06 -6.97
N LYS A 316 40.91 -2.80 -8.02
CA LYS A 316 41.77 -3.80 -8.68
C LYS A 316 43.03 -3.17 -9.28
N ASP A 317 42.87 -2.02 -9.95
CA ASP A 317 44.01 -1.30 -10.55
C ASP A 317 45.00 -0.85 -9.47
N LYS A 318 44.54 -0.29 -8.35
CA LYS A 318 45.38 0.10 -7.23
C LYS A 318 46.08 -1.07 -6.58
N LEU A 319 45.39 -2.20 -6.42
CA LEU A 319 46.01 -3.44 -5.93
C LEU A 319 47.10 -3.94 -6.88
N LEU A 320 46.82 -4.00 -8.19
CA LEU A 320 47.81 -4.42 -9.20
C LEU A 320 49.04 -3.54 -9.15
N ILE A 321 48.88 -2.21 -9.18
CA ILE A 321 49.99 -1.26 -9.10
C ILE A 321 50.75 -1.45 -7.76
N GLY A 322 50.03 -1.65 -6.66
CA GLY A 322 50.63 -1.89 -5.34
C GLY A 322 51.51 -3.12 -5.32
N TYR A 323 51.04 -4.25 -5.86
CA TYR A 323 51.80 -5.49 -5.92
C TYR A 323 52.98 -5.42 -6.90
N VAL A 324 52.82 -4.73 -8.05
CA VAL A 324 53.95 -4.48 -8.96
C VAL A 324 55.03 -3.63 -8.29
N ARG A 325 54.66 -2.59 -7.53
CA ARG A 325 55.62 -1.79 -6.75
C ARG A 325 56.30 -2.59 -5.66
N GLN A 326 55.56 -3.49 -5.01
CA GLN A 326 56.12 -4.40 -4.02
C GLN A 326 57.20 -5.30 -4.62
N SER A 327 56.97 -5.86 -5.80
CA SER A 327 57.92 -6.76 -6.48
C SER A 327 59.22 -6.06 -6.91
N VAL A 328 59.19 -4.74 -7.08
CA VAL A 328 60.39 -3.92 -7.43
C VAL A 328 60.96 -3.14 -6.23
N GLY A 329 60.54 -3.46 -4.99
CA GLY A 329 61.06 -2.86 -3.78
C GLY A 329 60.66 -1.41 -3.52
N GLN A 330 59.60 -0.92 -4.18
CA GLN A 330 59.11 0.44 -4.00
C GLN A 330 57.98 0.52 -2.94
N SER A 331 57.72 1.74 -2.42
CA SER A 331 56.62 1.96 -1.45
C SER A 331 55.25 1.57 -2.04
N HIS A 332 54.57 0.64 -1.41
CA HIS A 332 53.38 -0.02 -1.93
C HIS A 332 52.22 -0.16 -0.94
N SER A 333 52.50 -0.10 0.35
CA SER A 333 51.51 -0.40 1.39
C SER A 333 50.25 0.46 1.36
N ALA A 334 50.43 1.74 1.04
CA ALA A 334 49.27 2.69 0.92
C ALA A 334 48.35 2.35 -0.26
N LEU A 335 48.94 1.94 -1.41
CA LEU A 335 48.16 1.58 -2.60
C LEU A 335 47.42 0.25 -2.39
N ILE A 336 48.05 -0.74 -1.78
CA ILE A 336 47.40 -2.02 -1.45
C ILE A 336 46.24 -1.78 -0.50
N ARG A 337 46.43 -1.01 0.58
CA ARG A 337 45.36 -0.65 1.52
C ARG A 337 44.20 0.09 0.86
N GLN A 338 44.51 1.08 0.01
CA GLN A 338 43.47 1.82 -0.75
C GLN A 338 42.71 0.93 -1.73
N GLY A 339 43.43 0.03 -2.44
CA GLY A 339 42.83 -0.91 -3.36
C GLY A 339 41.91 -1.89 -2.65
N THR A 340 42.35 -2.48 -1.55
CA THR A 340 41.51 -3.36 -0.71
C THR A 340 40.28 -2.66 -0.20
N LYS A 341 40.43 -1.41 0.27
CA LYS A 341 39.31 -0.57 0.75
C LYS A 341 38.27 -0.37 -0.35
N LEU A 342 38.70 0.06 -1.55
CA LEU A 342 37.80 0.30 -2.68
C LEU A 342 37.06 -0.99 -3.11
N ILE A 343 37.72 -2.14 -3.10
CA ILE A 343 37.09 -3.42 -3.42
C ILE A 343 36.06 -3.80 -2.38
N THR A 344 36.36 -3.61 -1.09
CA THR A 344 35.39 -3.86 -0.01
C THR A 344 34.16 -2.97 -0.16
N GLN A 345 34.34 -1.66 -0.39
CA GLN A 345 33.25 -0.71 -0.64
C GLN A 345 32.43 -1.09 -1.85
N ALA A 346 33.07 -1.44 -2.96
CA ALA A 346 32.41 -1.86 -4.20
C ALA A 346 31.55 -3.12 -3.97
N ASN A 347 32.09 -4.13 -3.29
CA ASN A 347 31.37 -5.36 -3.00
C ASN A 347 30.17 -5.12 -2.08
N VAL A 348 30.32 -4.26 -1.07
CA VAL A 348 29.18 -3.86 -0.21
C VAL A 348 28.08 -3.21 -1.05
N ILE A 349 28.40 -2.25 -1.92
CA ILE A 349 27.44 -1.58 -2.78
C ILE A 349 26.75 -2.57 -3.72
N ILE A 350 27.50 -3.43 -4.40
CA ILE A 350 26.98 -4.41 -5.35
C ILE A 350 26.11 -5.44 -4.64
N ASN A 351 26.58 -6.03 -3.54
CA ASN A 351 25.85 -7.07 -2.82
C ASN A 351 24.60 -6.51 -2.14
N THR A 352 24.67 -5.29 -1.57
CA THR A 352 23.50 -4.62 -0.99
C THR A 352 22.46 -4.36 -2.06
N PHE A 353 22.87 -3.87 -3.24
CA PHE A 353 21.97 -3.62 -4.34
C PHE A 353 21.37 -4.92 -4.90
N GLN A 354 22.15 -5.97 -5.08
CA GLN A 354 21.66 -7.28 -5.54
C GLN A 354 20.71 -7.90 -4.51
N GLY A 355 21.05 -7.83 -3.23
CA GLY A 355 20.15 -8.24 -2.15
C GLY A 355 18.85 -7.46 -2.14
N LEU A 356 18.89 -6.13 -2.25
CA LEU A 356 17.73 -5.28 -2.34
C LEU A 356 16.88 -5.57 -3.59
N SER A 357 17.51 -5.77 -4.75
CA SER A 357 16.78 -6.03 -6.00
C SER A 357 16.07 -7.39 -6.00
N SER A 358 16.66 -8.41 -5.37
CA SER A 358 16.04 -9.73 -5.23
C SER A 358 14.83 -9.70 -4.29
N VAL A 359 14.87 -8.85 -3.28
CA VAL A 359 13.77 -8.67 -2.30
C VAL A 359 12.66 -7.76 -2.85
N VAL A 360 13.01 -6.71 -3.59
CA VAL A 360 12.04 -5.80 -4.22
C VAL A 360 11.23 -6.52 -5.32
N GLY A 361 11.84 -7.51 -5.98
CA GLY A 361 11.09 -8.42 -6.88
C GLY A 361 9.98 -9.21 -6.18
N SER A 362 10.01 -9.30 -4.84
CA SER A 362 8.99 -9.93 -4.00
C SER A 362 8.03 -8.93 -3.29
N GLY A 363 8.07 -7.63 -3.64
CA GLY A 363 7.10 -6.63 -3.12
C GLY A 363 7.41 -6.07 -1.72
N VAL A 364 8.59 -6.33 -1.16
CA VAL A 364 8.94 -5.89 0.20
C VAL A 364 9.94 -4.73 0.15
N GLY A 365 9.44 -3.49 0.10
CA GLY A 365 10.24 -2.25 0.05
C GLY A 365 10.86 -1.78 1.37
N VAL A 366 11.15 -2.66 2.33
CA VAL A 366 11.54 -2.24 3.69
C VAL A 366 12.76 -2.96 4.25
N PHE A 367 13.92 -2.74 3.61
CA PHE A 367 15.21 -3.03 4.22
C PHE A 367 15.98 -1.74 4.54
N THR A 368 15.39 -0.82 5.28
CA THR A 368 15.80 0.57 5.14
C THR A 368 16.70 1.10 6.26
N SER A 369 16.54 0.74 7.49
CA SER A 369 17.40 1.29 8.54
C SER A 369 18.68 0.49 8.73
N ILE A 370 18.60 -0.83 8.69
CA ILE A 370 19.74 -1.72 8.97
C ILE A 370 20.69 -1.79 7.79
N GLY A 371 20.16 -1.90 6.56
CA GLY A 371 20.99 -1.85 5.34
C GLY A 371 21.68 -0.49 5.19
N ALA A 372 20.99 0.61 5.53
CA ALA A 372 21.54 1.94 5.50
C ALA A 372 22.68 2.12 6.54
N ASN A 373 22.47 1.68 7.76
CA ASN A 373 23.48 1.74 8.81
C ASN A 373 24.71 0.85 8.48
N HIS A 374 24.48 -0.35 7.93
CA HIS A 374 25.56 -1.22 7.51
C HIS A 374 26.36 -0.65 6.33
N VAL A 375 25.67 -0.07 5.33
CA VAL A 375 26.33 0.63 4.22
C VAL A 375 27.09 1.85 4.73
N LYS A 376 26.50 2.64 5.62
CA LYS A 376 27.16 3.80 6.22
C LYS A 376 28.40 3.40 6.98
N LYS A 377 28.28 2.46 7.94
CA LYS A 377 29.39 2.01 8.78
C LYS A 377 30.54 1.39 7.96
N ASN A 378 30.25 0.68 6.90
CA ASN A 378 31.27 0.02 6.08
C ASN A 378 31.74 0.82 4.87
N VAL A 379 31.03 1.89 4.46
CA VAL A 379 31.33 2.68 3.26
C VAL A 379 31.74 4.11 3.58
N PHE A 380 31.15 4.72 4.63
CA PHE A 380 31.30 6.15 4.93
C PHE A 380 31.98 6.46 6.28
N GLU A 381 32.02 5.53 7.23
CA GLU A 381 32.78 5.73 8.47
C GLU A 381 34.23 5.31 8.27
N TRP A 382 35.07 6.31 8.14
CA TRP A 382 36.54 6.24 8.11
C TRP A 382 37.15 7.38 8.91
#